data_85aeaaf3ec407c9b8a8363b1bd52893a
#
_entry.id   85aeaaf3ec407c9b8a8363b1bd52893a
#
_cell.length_a   1.000
_cell.length_b   1.000
_cell.length_c   1.000
_cell.angle_alpha   90.00
_cell.angle_beta   90.00
_cell.angle_gamma   90.00
#
_symmetry.space_group_name_H-M   'P 1'
#
loop_
_entity.id
_entity.type
_entity.pdbx_description
1 polymer ?
#
loop_
_entity_poly.entity_id
_entity_poly.type
_entity_poly.pdbx_seq_one_letter_code
_entity_poly.pdbx_strand_id
1 'polypeptide(L)'
;MNEKIGNEAGNFIEPKQESVNKKGQYSLFDEDFDRDELCFDIFFKEGPFGILLLDRYFQISRLNQKLEKMLEYKPNEMYGRPVFEFLRGEDALSLKSVLQNRQTLKTPLLVSLGFVKDKNKVLITDTYVRKYKTKIGDEQYCLLIFDKEFSPNGQLLELKQEIYHTIIATQEQERQNIGHLLHDSTAQLLYAIRLNLQHQTLKSGEEDWMLPIKEMLNEAIFQIRNISMDLVPSVLHDFGLKAAIGSMSERISIPDFQVIPLVQEKCEQLSDEMKLAVYRIVQELLNNCMKHAVATRIRVKVTRKEDWVNVEVLDNGKGFKKDVKECMEEGSGLRNIQSRINFYNGIIKIKTQNTGTTVLVTLQVI
;
A
#
# COMPACT_ATOMS: atom_id res chain seq x y z
N MET A 1 52.95 -40.05 -40.84
CA MET A 1 53.62 -38.80 -41.19
C MET A 1 52.89 -37.68 -40.53
N ASN A 2 53.46 -37.17 -39.49
CA ASN A 2 53.27 -36.00 -38.68
C ASN A 2 52.69 -34.79 -39.42
N GLU A 3 51.82 -34.03 -38.83
CA GLU A 3 52.20 -32.73 -38.24
C GLU A 3 51.07 -32.09 -37.46
N LYS A 4 51.47 -31.59 -36.32
CA LYS A 4 50.75 -30.72 -35.36
C LYS A 4 50.54 -29.32 -35.94
N ILE A 5 49.57 -28.61 -35.37
CA ILE A 5 49.46 -27.16 -35.01
C ILE A 5 47.96 -26.91 -34.77
N GLY A 6 47.42 -26.30 -33.75
CA GLY A 6 47.88 -25.44 -32.68
C GLY A 6 46.60 -24.96 -31.97
N ASN A 7 46.64 -24.91 -30.65
CA ASN A 7 45.61 -24.43 -29.76
C ASN A 7 45.33 -22.94 -29.95
N GLU A 8 44.06 -22.58 -30.04
CA GLU A 8 43.57 -21.30 -29.48
C GLU A 8 42.27 -21.54 -28.73
N ALA A 9 42.34 -21.34 -27.43
CA ALA A 9 41.22 -21.45 -26.50
C ALA A 9 40.39 -20.16 -26.55
N GLY A 10 39.24 -20.22 -27.18
CA GLY A 10 38.16 -19.20 -27.04
C GLY A 10 37.26 -19.62 -25.90
N ASN A 11 37.24 -18.85 -24.81
CA ASN A 11 36.31 -18.98 -23.70
C ASN A 11 34.88 -18.73 -24.17
N PHE A 12 34.15 -19.79 -24.42
CA PHE A 12 32.68 -19.73 -24.48
C PHE A 12 32.14 -19.82 -23.05
N ILE A 13 31.50 -18.73 -22.59
CA ILE A 13 30.70 -18.72 -21.40
C ILE A 13 29.39 -19.46 -21.73
N GLU A 14 29.27 -20.70 -21.21
CA GLU A 14 28.01 -21.45 -21.27
C GLU A 14 26.93 -20.71 -20.48
N PRO A 15 25.71 -20.54 -21.03
CA PRO A 15 24.58 -20.04 -20.25
C PRO A 15 24.19 -21.09 -19.20
N LYS A 16 24.05 -20.65 -17.95
CA LYS A 16 23.56 -21.48 -16.85
C LYS A 16 22.21 -22.11 -17.24
N GLN A 17 22.18 -23.44 -17.23
CA GLN A 17 20.97 -24.23 -17.38
C GLN A 17 19.97 -23.87 -16.29
N GLU A 18 18.85 -23.31 -16.69
CA GLU A 18 17.65 -23.22 -15.86
C GLU A 18 17.18 -24.64 -15.54
N SER A 19 17.03 -24.91 -14.25
CA SER A 19 16.52 -26.18 -13.75
C SER A 19 15.03 -26.31 -14.05
N VAL A 20 14.68 -26.97 -15.13
CA VAL A 20 13.29 -27.34 -15.45
C VAL A 20 12.86 -28.46 -14.50
N ASN A 21 11.92 -28.19 -13.63
CA ASN A 21 11.34 -29.17 -12.73
C ASN A 21 10.44 -30.14 -13.52
N LYS A 22 10.56 -31.45 -13.26
CA LYS A 22 9.98 -32.56 -14.03
C LYS A 22 8.45 -32.67 -14.09
N LYS A 23 7.69 -31.60 -13.82
CA LYS A 23 6.20 -31.61 -13.86
C LYS A 23 5.55 -30.60 -14.77
N GLY A 24 6.25 -29.90 -15.64
CA GLY A 24 5.63 -29.09 -16.70
C GLY A 24 4.50 -28.11 -16.27
N GLN A 25 4.43 -27.77 -14.99
CA GLN A 25 3.53 -26.74 -14.47
C GLN A 25 4.34 -25.46 -14.32
N TYR A 26 4.08 -24.51 -15.20
CA TYR A 26 4.41 -23.11 -14.94
C TYR A 26 3.59 -22.68 -13.73
N SER A 27 4.23 -22.59 -12.57
CA SER A 27 3.67 -21.91 -11.40
C SER A 27 3.69 -20.41 -11.71
N LEU A 28 2.59 -19.92 -12.24
CA LEU A 28 2.34 -18.49 -12.47
C LEU A 28 2.08 -17.72 -11.16
N PHE A 29 2.29 -18.36 -9.99
CA PHE A 29 1.92 -17.81 -8.68
C PHE A 29 3.00 -17.93 -7.60
N ASP A 30 4.26 -18.16 -7.95
CA ASP A 30 5.38 -18.21 -7.00
C ASP A 30 6.27 -16.95 -7.00
N GLU A 31 5.69 -15.79 -7.26
CA GLU A 31 6.18 -14.52 -6.75
C GLU A 31 5.09 -13.95 -5.86
N ASP A 32 5.22 -14.14 -4.55
CA ASP A 32 4.64 -13.26 -3.54
C ASP A 32 5.16 -11.86 -3.85
N PHE A 33 4.46 -11.15 -4.71
CA PHE A 33 4.69 -9.75 -5.01
C PHE A 33 4.45 -9.00 -3.70
N ASP A 34 5.54 -8.66 -3.02
CA ASP A 34 5.51 -8.00 -1.71
C ASP A 34 4.99 -6.57 -1.89
N ARG A 35 3.67 -6.40 -1.73
CA ARG A 35 2.99 -5.12 -1.83
C ARG A 35 3.62 -4.06 -0.92
N ASP A 36 4.12 -4.48 0.24
CA ASP A 36 4.78 -3.58 1.19
C ASP A 36 6.14 -3.09 0.64
N GLU A 37 6.82 -3.88 -0.17
CA GLU A 37 8.12 -3.54 -0.76
C GLU A 37 7.97 -2.51 -1.90
N LEU A 38 6.95 -2.66 -2.75
CA LEU A 38 6.68 -1.71 -3.84
C LEU A 38 6.22 -0.34 -3.30
N CYS A 39 5.32 -0.31 -2.33
CA CYS A 39 4.90 0.92 -1.65
C CYS A 39 6.09 1.60 -0.96
N PHE A 40 6.98 0.82 -0.35
CA PHE A 40 8.19 1.36 0.26
C PHE A 40 9.15 1.94 -0.80
N ASP A 41 9.32 1.30 -1.94
CA ASP A 41 10.23 1.80 -2.98
C ASP A 41 9.77 3.12 -3.61
N ILE A 42 8.47 3.30 -3.83
CA ILE A 42 7.93 4.58 -4.31
C ILE A 42 8.10 5.67 -3.24
N PHE A 43 7.70 5.38 -2.01
CA PHE A 43 7.87 6.28 -0.88
C PHE A 43 9.34 6.65 -0.64
N PHE A 44 10.24 5.67 -0.82
CA PHE A 44 11.67 5.88 -0.72
C PHE A 44 12.18 6.82 -1.81
N LYS A 45 11.72 6.68 -3.06
CA LYS A 45 12.18 7.51 -4.19
C LYS A 45 11.60 8.93 -4.17
N GLU A 46 10.31 9.06 -3.88
CA GLU A 46 9.54 10.30 -4.07
C GLU A 46 9.20 11.03 -2.77
N GLY A 47 9.58 10.48 -1.62
CA GLY A 47 9.31 11.08 -0.31
C GLY A 47 9.90 12.50 -0.17
N PRO A 48 9.20 13.41 0.54
CA PRO A 48 9.58 14.83 0.66
C PRO A 48 10.80 15.08 1.56
N PHE A 49 11.26 14.06 2.27
CA PHE A 49 12.40 14.15 3.21
C PHE A 49 13.52 13.18 2.80
N GLY A 50 14.70 13.40 3.39
CA GLY A 50 15.83 12.50 3.21
C GLY A 50 15.58 11.16 3.89
N ILE A 51 15.82 10.05 3.19
CA ILE A 51 15.76 8.70 3.74
C ILE A 51 17.12 8.05 3.61
N LEU A 52 17.61 7.49 4.71
CA LEU A 52 18.87 6.80 4.80
C LEU A 52 18.67 5.43 5.46
N LEU A 53 19.07 4.37 4.78
CA LEU A 53 19.06 3.02 5.32
C LEU A 53 20.48 2.59 5.67
N LEU A 54 20.64 2.02 6.88
CA LEU A 54 21.90 1.50 7.36
C LEU A 54 21.78 0.00 7.60
N ASP A 55 22.86 -0.70 7.34
CA ASP A 55 23.02 -2.11 7.71
C ASP A 55 23.30 -2.27 9.21
N ARG A 56 23.50 -3.51 9.66
CA ARG A 56 23.83 -3.85 11.06
C ARG A 56 25.18 -3.28 11.55
N TYR A 57 26.05 -2.85 10.63
CA TYR A 57 27.35 -2.24 10.93
C TYR A 57 27.31 -0.72 10.83
N PHE A 58 26.10 -0.13 10.66
CA PHE A 58 25.87 1.31 10.48
C PHE A 58 26.47 1.87 9.20
N GLN A 59 26.72 1.00 8.20
CA GLN A 59 27.12 1.43 6.87
C GLN A 59 25.89 1.79 6.04
N ILE A 60 26.04 2.78 5.18
CA ILE A 60 24.96 3.27 4.31
C ILE A 60 24.68 2.22 3.24
N SER A 61 23.51 1.59 3.30
CA SER A 61 23.05 0.60 2.34
C SER A 61 22.21 1.21 1.22
N ARG A 62 21.38 2.19 1.55
CA ARG A 62 20.54 2.94 0.57
C ARG A 62 20.31 4.37 1.03
N LEU A 63 20.19 5.30 0.08
CA LEU A 63 19.72 6.67 0.32
C LEU A 63 18.81 7.11 -0.83
N ASN A 64 17.85 8.00 -0.54
CA ASN A 64 16.93 8.46 -1.56
C ASN A 64 17.43 9.74 -2.26
N GLN A 65 16.84 10.06 -3.43
CA GLN A 65 17.24 11.21 -4.23
C GLN A 65 17.09 12.55 -3.50
N LYS A 66 16.13 12.65 -2.57
CA LYS A 66 15.95 13.86 -1.75
C LYS A 66 17.17 14.09 -0.86
N LEU A 67 17.69 13.05 -0.21
CA LEU A 67 18.86 13.15 0.66
C LEU A 67 20.13 13.49 -0.14
N GLU A 68 20.31 12.93 -1.34
CA GLU A 68 21.40 13.29 -2.24
C GLU A 68 21.44 14.80 -2.52
N LYS A 69 20.26 15.36 -2.86
CA LYS A 69 20.10 16.79 -3.10
C LYS A 69 20.34 17.64 -1.84
N MET A 70 19.91 17.15 -0.67
CA MET A 70 20.09 17.86 0.60
C MET A 70 21.57 17.94 1.02
N LEU A 71 22.30 16.85 0.87
CA LEU A 71 23.69 16.72 1.31
C LEU A 71 24.70 17.10 0.23
N GLU A 72 24.27 17.20 -1.03
CA GLU A 72 25.09 17.54 -2.20
C GLU A 72 26.15 16.49 -2.55
N TYR A 73 26.04 15.23 -2.02
CA TYR A 73 26.89 14.10 -2.37
C TYR A 73 26.27 13.27 -3.49
N LYS A 74 27.14 12.62 -4.27
CA LYS A 74 26.72 11.57 -5.20
C LYS A 74 26.53 10.25 -4.43
N PRO A 75 25.58 9.40 -4.83
CA PRO A 75 25.30 8.14 -4.14
C PRO A 75 26.54 7.27 -3.92
N ASN A 76 27.39 7.14 -4.95
CA ASN A 76 28.61 6.34 -4.90
C ASN A 76 29.64 6.82 -3.87
N GLU A 77 29.54 8.04 -3.42
CA GLU A 77 30.46 8.63 -2.42
C GLU A 77 30.04 8.27 -0.98
N MET A 78 28.80 7.86 -0.80
CA MET A 78 28.23 7.53 0.50
C MET A 78 28.01 6.03 0.72
N TYR A 79 27.71 5.26 -0.33
CA TYR A 79 27.42 3.83 -0.22
C TYR A 79 28.56 3.03 0.40
N GLY A 80 28.22 2.11 1.33
CA GLY A 80 29.17 1.22 2.00
C GLY A 80 30.03 1.91 3.06
N ARG A 81 29.87 3.23 3.26
CA ARG A 81 30.63 3.98 4.27
C ARG A 81 29.82 4.13 5.55
N PRO A 82 30.49 4.20 6.71
CA PRO A 82 29.82 4.45 7.99
C PRO A 82 29.12 5.83 7.98
N VAL A 83 27.86 5.88 8.41
CA VAL A 83 27.08 7.15 8.48
C VAL A 83 27.77 8.22 9.31
N PHE A 84 28.60 7.82 10.28
CA PHE A 84 29.31 8.73 11.20
C PHE A 84 30.31 9.63 10.48
N GLU A 85 30.82 9.24 9.31
CA GLU A 85 31.75 10.05 8.50
C GLU A 85 31.08 11.29 7.88
N PHE A 86 29.77 11.29 7.78
CA PHE A 86 28.96 12.38 7.23
C PHE A 86 28.33 13.27 8.30
N LEU A 87 28.71 13.10 9.57
CA LEU A 87 28.19 13.86 10.70
C LEU A 87 29.28 14.72 11.34
N ARG A 88 28.88 15.82 11.97
CA ARG A 88 29.77 16.56 12.89
C ARG A 88 30.24 15.63 14.03
N GLY A 89 31.46 15.78 14.49
CA GLY A 89 32.05 14.85 15.46
C GLY A 89 31.21 14.59 16.71
N GLU A 90 30.58 15.63 17.29
CA GLU A 90 29.68 15.50 18.44
C GLU A 90 28.40 14.74 18.11
N ASP A 91 27.83 15.01 16.94
CA ASP A 91 26.60 14.37 16.45
C ASP A 91 26.84 12.92 16.06
N ALA A 92 28.03 12.59 15.55
CA ALA A 92 28.44 11.22 15.29
C ALA A 92 28.46 10.37 16.56
N LEU A 93 28.97 10.92 17.68
CA LEU A 93 28.98 10.25 18.98
C LEU A 93 27.55 10.09 19.53
N SER A 94 26.73 11.11 19.40
CA SER A 94 25.32 11.09 19.80
C SER A 94 24.55 9.99 19.06
N LEU A 95 24.61 9.97 17.72
CA LEU A 95 23.94 8.95 16.92
C LEU A 95 24.45 7.55 17.23
N LYS A 96 25.77 7.39 17.41
CA LYS A 96 26.35 6.10 17.78
C LYS A 96 25.81 5.56 19.09
N SER A 97 25.66 6.41 20.11
CA SER A 97 25.08 6.01 21.41
C SER A 97 23.61 5.59 21.25
N VAL A 98 22.84 6.28 20.41
CA VAL A 98 21.43 5.95 20.10
C VAL A 98 21.33 4.59 19.39
N LEU A 99 22.13 4.36 18.34
CA LEU A 99 22.09 3.12 17.55
C LEU A 99 22.54 1.90 18.34
N GLN A 100 23.46 2.06 19.31
CA GLN A 100 23.94 0.98 20.16
C GLN A 100 22.97 0.61 21.29
N ASN A 101 22.06 1.50 21.68
CA ASN A 101 21.11 1.26 22.76
C ASN A 101 19.90 0.47 22.25
N ARG A 102 19.94 -0.87 22.41
CA ARG A 102 18.93 -1.82 21.90
C ARG A 102 17.51 -1.62 22.46
N GLN A 103 17.34 -0.95 23.60
CA GLN A 103 16.03 -0.77 24.24
C GLN A 103 15.27 0.46 23.75
N THR A 104 15.95 1.52 23.30
CA THR A 104 15.34 2.80 22.94
C THR A 104 14.75 2.83 21.54
N LEU A 105 15.11 1.92 20.63
CA LEU A 105 14.72 1.95 19.23
C LEU A 105 13.49 1.09 18.86
N LYS A 106 12.72 0.63 19.87
CA LYS A 106 11.41 -0.01 19.62
C LYS A 106 10.38 0.99 19.10
N THR A 107 10.49 2.25 19.48
CA THR A 107 9.73 3.38 18.94
C THR A 107 10.67 4.32 18.19
N PRO A 108 10.20 5.08 17.16
CA PRO A 108 11.04 6.06 16.50
C PRO A 108 11.55 7.11 17.49
N LEU A 109 12.85 7.35 17.48
CA LEU A 109 13.51 8.36 18.32
C LEU A 109 13.90 9.57 17.47
N LEU A 110 13.55 10.77 17.92
CA LEU A 110 13.94 12.03 17.29
C LEU A 110 15.29 12.49 17.84
N VAL A 111 16.24 12.77 16.95
CA VAL A 111 17.59 13.28 17.29
C VAL A 111 17.91 14.45 16.36
N SER A 112 18.43 15.56 16.90
CA SER A 112 18.95 16.67 16.08
C SER A 112 20.39 16.35 15.70
N LEU A 113 20.71 16.34 14.40
CA LEU A 113 22.01 15.96 13.85
C LEU A 113 22.49 16.99 12.83
N GLY A 114 23.80 17.29 12.85
CA GLY A 114 24.46 18.11 11.84
C GLY A 114 25.16 17.23 10.81
N PHE A 115 24.57 17.13 9.62
CA PHE A 115 25.20 16.47 8.47
C PHE A 115 26.17 17.40 7.78
N VAL A 116 27.34 16.89 7.44
CA VAL A 116 28.36 17.64 6.67
C VAL A 116 28.03 17.48 5.19
N LYS A 117 27.82 18.59 4.47
CA LYS A 117 27.66 18.61 3.00
C LYS A 117 29.02 18.51 2.31
N ASP A 118 29.01 18.17 1.01
CA ASP A 118 30.23 18.03 0.17
C ASP A 118 31.22 19.22 0.31
N LYS A 119 30.70 20.44 0.48
CA LYS A 119 31.53 21.66 0.63
C LYS A 119 31.83 22.04 2.09
N ASN A 120 31.89 21.11 3.02
CA ASN A 120 32.11 21.32 4.45
C ASN A 120 31.07 22.24 5.15
N LYS A 121 29.95 22.53 4.50
CA LYS A 121 28.80 23.17 5.16
C LYS A 121 28.07 22.15 6.03
N VAL A 122 27.57 22.62 7.16
CA VAL A 122 26.79 21.77 8.05
C VAL A 122 25.28 22.02 7.83
N LEU A 123 24.54 20.96 7.55
CA LEU A 123 23.09 20.97 7.50
C LEU A 123 22.55 20.44 8.84
N ILE A 124 21.91 21.30 9.61
CA ILE A 124 21.25 20.88 10.87
C ILE A 124 19.91 20.26 10.51
N THR A 125 19.69 19.04 10.97
CA THR A 125 18.50 18.24 10.65
C THR A 125 17.84 17.71 11.90
N ASP A 126 16.52 17.51 11.83
CA ASP A 126 15.80 16.69 12.78
C ASP A 126 15.65 15.29 12.17
N THR A 127 16.17 14.27 12.84
CA THR A 127 16.31 12.93 12.29
C THR A 127 15.54 11.94 13.17
N TYR A 128 14.56 11.24 12.59
CA TYR A 128 13.90 10.11 13.22
C TYR A 128 14.68 8.83 12.94
N VAL A 129 15.07 8.13 13.97
CA VAL A 129 15.81 6.88 13.90
C VAL A 129 14.93 5.73 14.32
N ARG A 130 14.83 4.71 13.50
CA ARG A 130 14.08 3.48 13.78
C ARG A 130 14.90 2.25 13.39
N LYS A 131 14.87 1.23 14.25
CA LYS A 131 15.40 -0.10 13.98
C LYS A 131 14.29 -1.00 13.44
N TYR A 132 14.58 -1.81 12.43
CA TYR A 132 13.66 -2.82 11.89
C TYR A 132 14.40 -4.11 11.55
N LYS A 133 13.68 -5.21 11.38
CA LYS A 133 14.23 -6.48 10.92
C LYS A 133 13.74 -6.74 9.50
N THR A 134 14.66 -7.16 8.65
CA THR A 134 14.30 -7.64 7.30
C THR A 134 13.61 -9.01 7.38
N LYS A 135 12.98 -9.45 6.29
CA LYS A 135 12.38 -10.79 6.18
C LYS A 135 13.39 -11.92 6.46
N ILE A 136 14.66 -11.70 6.14
CA ILE A 136 15.77 -12.65 6.36
C ILE A 136 16.25 -12.61 7.81
N GLY A 137 15.71 -11.71 8.65
CA GLY A 137 16.04 -11.58 10.08
C GLY A 137 17.20 -10.62 10.38
N ASP A 138 17.80 -9.99 9.38
CA ASP A 138 18.87 -9.00 9.57
C ASP A 138 18.34 -7.71 10.18
N GLU A 139 19.10 -7.16 11.13
CA GLU A 139 18.81 -5.87 11.74
C GLU A 139 19.28 -4.73 10.84
N GLN A 140 18.39 -3.80 10.54
CA GLN A 140 18.68 -2.59 9.79
C GLN A 140 18.12 -1.35 10.50
N TYR A 141 18.60 -0.17 10.09
CA TYR A 141 18.16 1.09 10.65
C TYR A 141 17.68 2.01 9.54
N CYS A 142 16.55 2.68 9.77
CA CYS A 142 16.01 3.71 8.89
C CYS A 142 16.11 5.05 9.57
N LEU A 143 16.70 6.02 8.90
CA LEU A 143 16.79 7.41 9.32
C LEU A 143 15.93 8.25 8.38
N LEU A 144 14.94 8.97 8.93
CA LEU A 144 14.15 9.97 8.20
C LEU A 144 14.70 11.35 8.58
N ILE A 145 15.23 12.07 7.61
CA ILE A 145 16.05 13.27 7.79
C ILE A 145 15.30 14.48 7.28
N PHE A 146 15.02 15.43 8.16
CA PHE A 146 14.28 16.67 7.90
C PHE A 146 15.20 17.87 8.05
N ASP A 147 15.17 18.79 7.09
CA ASP A 147 15.93 20.03 7.16
C ASP A 147 15.37 20.95 8.25
N LYS A 148 16.23 21.46 9.13
CA LYS A 148 15.83 22.31 10.26
C LYS A 148 15.60 23.78 9.88
N GLU A 149 16.02 24.21 8.69
CA GLU A 149 15.62 25.52 8.15
C GLU A 149 14.11 25.59 7.87
N PHE A 150 13.47 24.42 7.86
CA PHE A 150 12.03 24.25 7.86
C PHE A 150 11.50 24.36 9.32
N SER A 151 11.03 25.52 9.72
CA SER A 151 10.59 25.91 11.08
C SER A 151 9.55 25.00 11.77
N PRO A 152 9.61 24.78 13.13
CA PRO A 152 9.04 23.60 13.79
C PRO A 152 7.51 23.53 13.94
N ASN A 153 6.73 24.59 13.79
CA ASN A 153 5.33 24.60 14.26
C ASN A 153 4.23 24.62 13.16
N GLY A 154 4.52 25.08 11.94
CA GLY A 154 3.56 25.01 10.81
C GLY A 154 3.88 23.86 9.86
N GLN A 155 5.15 23.65 9.61
CA GLN A 155 5.65 22.76 8.55
C GLN A 155 5.66 21.27 8.94
N LEU A 156 5.73 20.93 10.23
CA LEU A 156 5.56 19.52 10.65
C LEU A 156 4.14 19.01 10.34
N LEU A 157 3.14 19.88 10.42
CA LEU A 157 1.77 19.53 10.06
C LEU A 157 1.61 19.41 8.54
N GLU A 158 2.16 20.37 7.79
CA GLU A 158 2.19 20.33 6.32
C GLU A 158 2.94 19.12 5.80
N LEU A 159 4.11 18.82 6.37
CA LEU A 159 4.90 17.64 6.03
C LEU A 159 4.18 16.33 6.34
N LYS A 160 3.49 16.24 7.48
CA LYS A 160 2.64 15.08 7.78
C LYS A 160 1.53 14.91 6.76
N GLN A 161 0.89 16.00 6.36
CA GLN A 161 -0.14 15.97 5.33
C GLN A 161 0.43 15.55 3.98
N GLU A 162 1.61 16.04 3.59
CA GLU A 162 2.29 15.64 2.35
C GLU A 162 2.67 14.15 2.36
N ILE A 163 3.15 13.63 3.50
CA ILE A 163 3.41 12.19 3.68
C ILE A 163 2.12 11.37 3.49
N TYR A 164 1.03 11.76 4.16
CA TYR A 164 -0.24 11.05 4.02
C TYR A 164 -0.77 11.12 2.59
N HIS A 165 -0.66 12.28 1.94
CA HIS A 165 -1.02 12.45 0.54
C HIS A 165 -0.23 11.49 -0.36
N THR A 166 1.09 11.44 -0.21
CA THR A 166 1.96 10.56 -1.00
C THR A 166 1.62 9.09 -0.79
N ILE A 167 1.40 8.66 0.46
CA ILE A 167 0.99 7.28 0.77
C ILE A 167 -0.36 6.94 0.10
N ILE A 168 -1.35 7.83 0.24
CA ILE A 168 -2.69 7.61 -0.33
C ILE A 168 -2.62 7.58 -1.86
N ALA A 169 -1.93 8.54 -2.48
CA ALA A 169 -1.79 8.63 -3.93
C ALA A 169 -1.08 7.39 -4.51
N THR A 170 0.00 6.94 -3.86
CA THR A 170 0.74 5.74 -4.25
C THR A 170 -0.13 4.48 -4.18
N GLN A 171 -0.85 4.30 -3.06
CA GLN A 171 -1.76 3.15 -2.91
C GLN A 171 -2.87 3.16 -3.96
N GLU A 172 -3.40 4.34 -4.30
CA GLU A 172 -4.45 4.46 -5.28
C GLU A 172 -3.94 4.21 -6.70
N GLN A 173 -2.74 4.70 -7.03
CA GLN A 173 -2.07 4.43 -8.30
C GLN A 173 -1.79 2.95 -8.48
N GLU A 174 -1.32 2.27 -7.45
CA GLU A 174 -1.09 0.82 -7.48
C GLU A 174 -2.38 0.05 -7.70
N ARG A 175 -3.46 0.43 -7.01
CA ARG A 175 -4.79 -0.17 -7.22
C ARG A 175 -5.27 -0.01 -8.66
N GLN A 176 -5.07 1.17 -9.25
CA GLN A 176 -5.41 1.43 -10.65
C GLN A 176 -4.59 0.55 -11.58
N ASN A 177 -3.28 0.46 -11.39
CA ASN A 177 -2.40 -0.36 -12.22
C ASN A 177 -2.79 -1.85 -12.17
N ILE A 178 -3.04 -2.39 -10.97
CA ILE A 178 -3.49 -3.79 -10.81
C ILE A 178 -4.88 -3.99 -11.43
N GLY A 179 -5.81 -3.06 -11.21
CA GLY A 179 -7.17 -3.13 -11.77
C GLY A 179 -7.16 -3.14 -13.29
N HIS A 180 -6.36 -2.27 -13.94
CA HIS A 180 -6.19 -2.26 -15.39
C HIS A 180 -5.54 -3.56 -15.89
N LEU A 181 -4.50 -4.06 -15.22
CA LEU A 181 -3.85 -5.31 -15.58
C LEU A 181 -4.84 -6.49 -15.54
N LEU A 182 -5.66 -6.57 -14.50
CA LEU A 182 -6.68 -7.63 -14.37
C LEU A 182 -7.77 -7.48 -15.44
N HIS A 183 -8.23 -6.27 -15.72
CA HIS A 183 -9.26 -6.02 -16.71
C HIS A 183 -8.75 -6.28 -18.14
N ASP A 184 -7.63 -5.69 -18.52
CA ASP A 184 -7.16 -5.66 -19.90
C ASP A 184 -6.40 -6.93 -20.32
N SER A 185 -5.71 -7.58 -19.39
CA SER A 185 -4.95 -8.79 -19.68
C SER A 185 -5.74 -10.06 -19.33
N THR A 186 -6.05 -10.22 -18.03
CA THR A 186 -6.60 -11.48 -17.52
C THR A 186 -8.05 -11.72 -17.96
N ALA A 187 -8.91 -10.68 -17.87
CA ALA A 187 -10.30 -10.82 -18.30
C ALA A 187 -10.41 -11.06 -19.81
N GLN A 188 -9.62 -10.34 -20.63
CA GLN A 188 -9.62 -10.54 -22.09
C GLN A 188 -9.14 -11.94 -22.48
N LEU A 189 -8.10 -12.48 -21.79
CA LEU A 189 -7.64 -13.84 -22.04
C LEU A 189 -8.74 -14.88 -21.74
N LEU A 190 -9.43 -14.73 -20.61
CA LEU A 190 -10.55 -15.63 -20.25
C LEU A 190 -11.72 -15.52 -21.23
N TYR A 191 -12.01 -14.32 -21.75
CA TYR A 191 -12.99 -14.14 -22.83
C TYR A 191 -12.57 -14.85 -24.12
N ALA A 192 -11.30 -14.75 -24.52
CA ALA A 192 -10.78 -15.44 -25.69
C ALA A 192 -10.87 -16.98 -25.53
N ILE A 193 -10.54 -17.51 -24.36
CA ILE A 193 -10.69 -18.93 -24.02
C ILE A 193 -12.19 -19.34 -24.13
N ARG A 194 -13.11 -18.55 -23.55
CA ARG A 194 -14.54 -18.79 -23.64
C ARG A 194 -15.05 -18.87 -25.08
N LEU A 195 -14.65 -17.90 -25.91
CA LEU A 195 -15.03 -17.88 -27.34
C LEU A 195 -14.50 -19.09 -28.10
N ASN A 196 -13.24 -19.49 -27.86
CA ASN A 196 -12.65 -20.68 -28.46
C ASN A 196 -13.40 -21.96 -28.05
N LEU A 197 -13.75 -22.09 -26.78
CA LEU A 197 -14.54 -23.23 -26.31
C LEU A 197 -15.94 -23.26 -26.92
N GLN A 198 -16.62 -22.11 -27.05
CA GLN A 198 -17.91 -22.03 -27.73
C GLN A 198 -17.82 -22.47 -29.20
N HIS A 199 -16.78 -22.00 -29.90
CA HIS A 199 -16.57 -22.37 -31.30
C HIS A 199 -16.29 -23.87 -31.48
N GLN A 200 -15.55 -24.48 -30.58
CA GLN A 200 -15.30 -25.95 -30.60
C GLN A 200 -16.57 -26.73 -30.33
N THR A 201 -17.41 -26.34 -29.36
CA THR A 201 -18.68 -26.98 -29.04
C THR A 201 -19.64 -26.96 -30.26
N LEU A 202 -19.71 -25.84 -30.97
CA LEU A 202 -20.56 -25.74 -32.19
C LEU A 202 -20.08 -26.66 -33.31
N LYS A 203 -18.79 -27.00 -33.37
CA LYS A 203 -18.23 -27.91 -34.38
C LYS A 203 -18.38 -29.40 -34.05
N SER A 204 -18.26 -29.75 -32.77
CA SER A 204 -18.23 -31.17 -32.35
C SER A 204 -19.61 -31.75 -31.99
N GLY A 205 -20.61 -30.91 -31.73
CA GLY A 205 -21.95 -31.35 -31.33
C GLY A 205 -22.03 -32.02 -29.93
N GLU A 206 -20.91 -32.02 -29.19
CA GLU A 206 -20.81 -32.60 -27.85
C GLU A 206 -20.89 -31.49 -26.78
N GLU A 207 -22.08 -31.20 -26.25
CA GLU A 207 -22.29 -30.11 -25.29
C GLU A 207 -22.06 -30.49 -23.83
N ASP A 208 -22.31 -31.74 -23.46
CA ASP A 208 -22.56 -32.14 -22.05
C ASP A 208 -21.31 -32.12 -21.17
N TRP A 209 -20.15 -32.55 -21.65
CA TRP A 209 -18.91 -32.59 -20.86
C TRP A 209 -18.24 -31.22 -20.71
N MET A 210 -18.54 -30.24 -21.58
CA MET A 210 -17.96 -28.88 -21.56
C MET A 210 -18.74 -27.92 -20.67
N LEU A 211 -19.96 -28.30 -20.24
CA LEU A 211 -20.80 -27.41 -19.44
C LEU A 211 -20.12 -26.97 -18.12
N PRO A 212 -19.53 -27.88 -17.33
CA PRO A 212 -18.82 -27.49 -16.10
C PRO A 212 -17.65 -26.54 -16.37
N ILE A 213 -16.91 -26.71 -17.46
CA ILE A 213 -15.78 -25.84 -17.82
C ILE A 213 -16.27 -24.44 -18.17
N LYS A 214 -17.38 -24.33 -18.91
CA LYS A 214 -18.01 -23.04 -19.23
C LYS A 214 -18.51 -22.33 -17.97
N GLU A 215 -19.09 -23.06 -17.03
CA GLU A 215 -19.54 -22.49 -15.75
C GLU A 215 -18.37 -22.00 -14.91
N MET A 216 -17.32 -22.79 -14.75
CA MET A 216 -16.10 -22.38 -14.04
C MET A 216 -15.44 -21.13 -14.68
N LEU A 217 -15.41 -21.07 -16.00
CA LEU A 217 -14.84 -19.94 -16.73
C LEU A 217 -15.69 -18.66 -16.56
N ASN A 218 -17.01 -18.79 -16.61
CA ASN A 218 -17.92 -17.67 -16.35
C ASN A 218 -17.76 -17.15 -14.91
N GLU A 219 -17.64 -18.05 -13.95
CA GLU A 219 -17.38 -17.71 -12.55
C GLU A 219 -16.02 -16.98 -12.40
N ALA A 220 -14.95 -17.47 -13.03
CA ALA A 220 -13.65 -16.82 -13.00
C ALA A 220 -13.70 -15.42 -13.64
N ILE A 221 -14.37 -15.25 -14.77
CA ILE A 221 -14.60 -13.94 -15.40
C ILE A 221 -15.35 -12.99 -14.45
N PHE A 222 -16.40 -13.49 -13.80
CA PHE A 222 -17.18 -12.71 -12.85
C PHE A 222 -16.34 -12.26 -11.65
N GLN A 223 -15.55 -13.16 -11.07
CA GLN A 223 -14.66 -12.84 -9.94
C GLN A 223 -13.60 -11.81 -10.30
N ILE A 224 -12.94 -11.97 -11.46
CA ILE A 224 -11.93 -10.99 -11.92
C ILE A 224 -12.53 -9.62 -12.17
N ARG A 225 -13.72 -9.56 -12.77
CA ARG A 225 -14.42 -8.29 -12.94
C ARG A 225 -14.74 -7.62 -11.61
N ASN A 226 -15.23 -8.38 -10.63
CA ASN A 226 -15.52 -7.84 -9.31
C ASN A 226 -14.26 -7.29 -8.63
N ILE A 227 -13.13 -8.02 -8.69
CA ILE A 227 -11.84 -7.56 -8.16
C ILE A 227 -11.39 -6.29 -8.88
N SER A 228 -11.48 -6.24 -10.20
CA SER A 228 -11.11 -5.05 -10.97
C SER A 228 -11.97 -3.83 -10.61
N MET A 229 -13.30 -4.00 -10.46
CA MET A 229 -14.21 -2.93 -10.03
C MET A 229 -13.93 -2.47 -8.59
N ASP A 230 -13.47 -3.35 -7.71
CA ASP A 230 -13.07 -3.00 -6.34
C ASP A 230 -11.75 -2.22 -6.31
N LEU A 231 -10.87 -2.49 -7.25
CA LEU A 231 -9.60 -1.78 -7.40
C LEU A 231 -9.75 -0.43 -8.10
N VAL A 232 -10.55 -0.35 -9.17
CA VAL A 232 -10.81 0.88 -9.94
C VAL A 232 -12.31 1.17 -9.94
N PRO A 233 -12.80 2.07 -9.09
CA PRO A 233 -14.23 2.35 -9.00
C PRO A 233 -14.71 3.26 -10.14
N SER A 234 -14.80 2.73 -11.36
CA SER A 234 -15.28 3.48 -12.54
C SER A 234 -16.66 4.10 -12.32
N VAL A 235 -17.55 3.41 -11.61
CA VAL A 235 -18.88 3.92 -11.26
C VAL A 235 -18.80 5.22 -10.43
N LEU A 236 -17.75 5.38 -9.61
CA LEU A 236 -17.54 6.61 -8.83
C LEU A 236 -17.22 7.79 -9.75
N HIS A 237 -16.38 7.57 -10.74
CA HIS A 237 -16.00 8.61 -11.70
C HIS A 237 -17.17 8.97 -12.63
N ASP A 238 -17.88 7.97 -13.15
CA ASP A 238 -18.89 8.15 -14.20
C ASP A 238 -20.25 8.58 -13.64
N PHE A 239 -20.63 8.11 -12.44
CA PHE A 239 -21.98 8.25 -11.88
C PHE A 239 -22.03 8.86 -10.48
N GLY A 240 -20.87 9.18 -9.88
CA GLY A 240 -20.75 9.81 -8.58
C GLY A 240 -20.81 8.86 -7.38
N LEU A 241 -20.71 9.45 -6.19
CA LEU A 241 -20.52 8.74 -4.92
C LEU A 241 -21.74 7.90 -4.52
N LYS A 242 -22.95 8.43 -4.70
CA LYS A 242 -24.19 7.73 -4.35
C LYS A 242 -24.38 6.47 -5.17
N ALA A 243 -24.15 6.57 -6.50
CA ALA A 243 -24.24 5.44 -7.39
C ALA A 243 -23.18 4.38 -7.08
N ALA A 244 -21.94 4.81 -6.79
CA ALA A 244 -20.84 3.91 -6.49
C ALA A 244 -21.06 3.13 -5.18
N ILE A 245 -21.50 3.80 -4.10
CA ILE A 245 -21.82 3.15 -2.83
C ILE A 245 -23.06 2.25 -2.99
N GLY A 246 -24.05 2.66 -3.77
CA GLY A 246 -25.21 1.84 -4.12
C GLY A 246 -24.81 0.54 -4.79
N SER A 247 -24.07 0.62 -5.89
CA SER A 247 -23.57 -0.54 -6.63
C SER A 247 -22.71 -1.48 -5.76
N MET A 248 -21.81 -0.91 -4.92
CA MET A 248 -21.04 -1.70 -3.96
C MET A 248 -21.97 -2.44 -2.97
N SER A 249 -22.98 -1.76 -2.45
CA SER A 249 -23.93 -2.33 -1.49
C SER A 249 -24.76 -3.46 -2.09
N GLU A 250 -25.21 -3.31 -3.34
CA GLU A 250 -25.96 -4.33 -4.07
C GLU A 250 -25.11 -5.58 -4.33
N ARG A 251 -23.86 -5.43 -4.74
CA ARG A 251 -22.94 -6.57 -4.98
C ARG A 251 -22.66 -7.38 -3.73
N ILE A 252 -22.63 -6.75 -2.56
CA ILE A 252 -22.33 -7.40 -1.28
C ILE A 252 -23.60 -8.03 -0.68
N SER A 253 -24.78 -7.53 -1.02
CA SER A 253 -26.04 -8.00 -0.46
C SER A 253 -26.45 -9.36 -1.03
N ILE A 254 -26.84 -10.27 -0.12
CA ILE A 254 -27.43 -11.58 -0.41
C ILE A 254 -28.70 -11.75 0.43
N PRO A 255 -29.56 -12.77 0.22
CA PRO A 255 -30.83 -12.92 0.94
C PRO A 255 -30.72 -12.80 2.47
N ASP A 256 -29.66 -13.37 3.06
CA ASP A 256 -29.44 -13.41 4.52
C ASP A 256 -28.52 -12.29 5.03
N PHE A 257 -28.01 -11.43 4.14
CA PHE A 257 -27.10 -10.32 4.51
C PHE A 257 -27.37 -9.12 3.63
N GLN A 258 -27.83 -8.02 4.23
CA GLN A 258 -28.25 -6.82 3.52
C GLN A 258 -27.41 -5.59 3.90
N VAL A 259 -26.98 -4.85 2.88
CA VAL A 259 -26.34 -3.53 3.03
C VAL A 259 -27.28 -2.45 2.55
N ILE A 260 -27.62 -1.49 3.43
CA ILE A 260 -28.56 -0.42 3.16
C ILE A 260 -27.80 0.91 3.07
N PRO A 261 -27.56 1.46 1.86
CA PRO A 261 -26.86 2.71 1.67
C PRO A 261 -27.82 3.91 1.79
N LEU A 262 -27.37 4.96 2.48
CA LEU A 262 -28.03 6.24 2.60
C LEU A 262 -27.01 7.35 2.36
N VAL A 263 -26.90 7.82 1.12
CA VAL A 263 -25.97 8.87 0.72
C VAL A 263 -26.74 10.16 0.43
N GLN A 264 -26.39 11.24 1.12
CA GLN A 264 -27.01 12.55 0.94
C GLN A 264 -26.58 13.18 -0.39
N GLU A 265 -27.50 13.78 -1.16
CA GLU A 265 -27.22 14.44 -2.44
C GLU A 265 -26.11 15.50 -2.36
N LYS A 266 -26.00 16.24 -1.25
CA LYS A 266 -24.94 17.22 -1.04
C LYS A 266 -23.52 16.63 -1.08
N CYS A 267 -23.36 15.30 -0.93
CA CYS A 267 -22.08 14.62 -1.02
C CYS A 267 -21.58 14.54 -2.47
N GLU A 268 -22.45 14.73 -3.48
CA GLU A 268 -22.02 14.79 -4.88
C GLU A 268 -21.25 16.08 -5.23
N GLN A 269 -21.33 17.09 -4.40
CA GLN A 269 -20.61 18.36 -4.55
C GLN A 269 -19.20 18.33 -3.94
N LEU A 270 -18.73 17.18 -3.45
CA LEU A 270 -17.38 16.99 -2.94
C LEU A 270 -16.39 16.90 -4.11
N SER A 271 -15.11 17.23 -3.86
CA SER A 271 -14.04 16.98 -4.83
C SER A 271 -13.91 15.48 -5.14
N ASP A 272 -13.36 15.13 -6.30
CA ASP A 272 -13.23 13.74 -6.70
C ASP A 272 -12.30 12.96 -5.76
N GLU A 273 -11.26 13.60 -5.23
CA GLU A 273 -10.38 13.02 -4.21
C GLU A 273 -11.13 12.72 -2.91
N MET A 274 -12.01 13.64 -2.47
CA MET A 274 -12.80 13.43 -1.26
C MET A 274 -13.86 12.34 -1.47
N LYS A 275 -14.53 12.31 -2.63
CA LYS A 275 -15.47 11.23 -2.98
C LYS A 275 -14.75 9.87 -2.98
N LEU A 276 -13.54 9.80 -3.55
CA LEU A 276 -12.73 8.60 -3.54
C LEU A 276 -12.32 8.19 -2.12
N ALA A 277 -11.91 9.15 -1.28
CA ALA A 277 -11.57 8.87 0.12
C ALA A 277 -12.77 8.31 0.90
N VAL A 278 -13.95 8.90 0.76
CA VAL A 278 -15.21 8.42 1.36
C VAL A 278 -15.55 7.02 0.86
N TYR A 279 -15.48 6.78 -0.46
CA TYR A 279 -15.71 5.48 -1.07
C TYR A 279 -14.79 4.40 -0.49
N ARG A 280 -13.48 4.68 -0.38
CA ARG A 280 -12.49 3.74 0.18
C ARG A 280 -12.72 3.46 1.66
N ILE A 281 -13.13 4.46 2.44
CA ILE A 281 -13.48 4.26 3.85
C ILE A 281 -14.70 3.35 3.97
N VAL A 282 -15.75 3.58 3.18
CA VAL A 282 -16.94 2.72 3.16
C VAL A 282 -16.57 1.29 2.75
N GLN A 283 -15.78 1.13 1.68
CA GLN A 283 -15.33 -0.17 1.20
C GLN A 283 -14.59 -0.96 2.29
N GLU A 284 -13.66 -0.33 2.99
CA GLU A 284 -12.89 -0.98 4.05
C GLU A 284 -13.75 -1.33 5.26
N LEU A 285 -14.66 -0.44 5.66
CA LEU A 285 -15.59 -0.71 6.77
C LEU A 285 -16.55 -1.85 6.44
N LEU A 286 -17.07 -1.93 5.22
CA LEU A 286 -17.89 -3.04 4.76
C LEU A 286 -17.12 -4.36 4.75
N ASN A 287 -15.88 -4.36 4.24
CA ASN A 287 -15.00 -5.53 4.28
C ASN A 287 -14.73 -6.02 5.71
N ASN A 288 -14.54 -5.08 6.65
CA ASN A 288 -14.38 -5.43 8.06
C ASN A 288 -15.65 -6.04 8.66
N CYS A 289 -16.82 -5.51 8.33
CA CYS A 289 -18.09 -6.12 8.77
C CYS A 289 -18.26 -7.53 8.22
N MET A 290 -18.00 -7.76 6.93
CA MET A 290 -18.12 -9.10 6.32
C MET A 290 -17.17 -10.10 6.96
N LYS A 291 -15.93 -9.71 7.23
CA LYS A 291 -14.92 -10.61 7.81
C LYS A 291 -15.13 -10.92 9.29
N HIS A 292 -15.66 -9.96 10.05
CA HIS A 292 -15.56 -10.01 11.52
C HIS A 292 -16.89 -9.91 12.26
N ALA A 293 -17.91 -9.26 11.70
CA ALA A 293 -19.11 -8.92 12.46
C ALA A 293 -20.10 -10.09 12.63
N VAL A 294 -20.18 -11.03 11.68
CA VAL A 294 -21.26 -12.05 11.63
C VAL A 294 -22.64 -11.36 11.66
N ALA A 295 -22.78 -10.26 10.93
CA ALA A 295 -23.97 -9.46 10.85
C ALA A 295 -24.93 -9.98 9.76
N THR A 296 -26.22 -9.67 9.89
CA THR A 296 -27.23 -9.89 8.83
C THR A 296 -27.66 -8.60 8.16
N ARG A 297 -27.34 -7.46 8.78
CA ARG A 297 -27.68 -6.13 8.24
C ARG A 297 -26.61 -5.12 8.54
N ILE A 298 -26.24 -4.34 7.53
CA ILE A 298 -25.34 -3.19 7.64
C ILE A 298 -26.08 -1.96 7.11
N ARG A 299 -25.95 -0.84 7.80
CA ARG A 299 -26.39 0.47 7.33
C ARG A 299 -25.17 1.35 7.08
N VAL A 300 -25.07 1.89 5.88
CA VAL A 300 -24.07 2.87 5.49
C VAL A 300 -24.76 4.23 5.34
N LYS A 301 -24.31 5.24 6.08
CA LYS A 301 -24.85 6.58 5.98
C LYS A 301 -23.74 7.58 5.73
N VAL A 302 -23.84 8.34 4.62
CA VAL A 302 -22.91 9.40 4.27
C VAL A 302 -23.66 10.72 4.21
N THR A 303 -23.20 11.70 5.00
CA THR A 303 -23.82 13.01 5.09
C THR A 303 -22.79 14.12 5.08
N ARG A 304 -23.12 15.25 4.46
CA ARG A 304 -22.32 16.48 4.47
C ARG A 304 -23.01 17.55 5.30
N LYS A 305 -22.29 18.12 6.26
CA LYS A 305 -22.72 19.26 7.06
C LYS A 305 -21.64 20.33 6.98
N GLU A 306 -21.92 21.43 6.29
CA GLU A 306 -20.97 22.52 6.09
C GLU A 306 -19.62 21.98 5.55
N ASP A 307 -18.55 22.16 6.30
CA ASP A 307 -17.20 21.75 5.94
C ASP A 307 -16.83 20.33 6.43
N TRP A 308 -17.83 19.53 6.81
CA TRP A 308 -17.61 18.19 7.34
C TRP A 308 -18.39 17.13 6.59
N VAL A 309 -17.72 16.01 6.31
CA VAL A 309 -18.36 14.79 5.81
C VAL A 309 -18.34 13.72 6.89
N ASN A 310 -19.50 13.13 7.16
CA ASN A 310 -19.65 12.04 8.10
C ASN A 310 -19.98 10.75 7.38
N VAL A 311 -19.18 9.73 7.63
CA VAL A 311 -19.40 8.36 7.18
C VAL A 311 -19.71 7.51 8.40
N GLU A 312 -20.91 6.99 8.47
CA GLU A 312 -21.39 6.12 9.55
C GLU A 312 -21.68 4.74 8.98
N VAL A 313 -21.05 3.70 9.53
CA VAL A 313 -21.34 2.30 9.23
C VAL A 313 -21.79 1.61 10.52
N LEU A 314 -23.00 1.07 10.50
CA LEU A 314 -23.62 0.36 11.61
C LEU A 314 -23.92 -1.07 11.19
N ASP A 315 -23.41 -2.04 11.91
CA ASP A 315 -23.76 -3.45 11.79
C ASP A 315 -24.57 -3.95 13.00
N ASN A 316 -25.32 -5.01 12.82
CA ASN A 316 -26.05 -5.73 13.87
C ASN A 316 -25.33 -7.02 14.31
N GLY A 317 -24.03 -7.08 14.19
CA GLY A 317 -23.24 -8.28 14.48
C GLY A 317 -22.86 -8.45 15.95
N LYS A 318 -21.84 -9.26 16.19
CA LYS A 318 -21.38 -9.64 17.56
C LYS A 318 -20.54 -8.59 18.28
N GLY A 319 -20.22 -7.45 17.63
CA GLY A 319 -19.32 -6.44 18.18
C GLY A 319 -17.84 -6.84 18.25
N PHE A 320 -16.99 -5.93 18.75
CA PHE A 320 -15.58 -6.20 18.98
C PHE A 320 -15.38 -6.85 20.36
N LYS A 321 -14.55 -7.91 20.40
CA LYS A 321 -14.14 -8.56 21.66
C LYS A 321 -12.81 -8.03 22.21
N LYS A 322 -11.99 -7.38 21.37
CA LYS A 322 -10.68 -6.80 21.75
C LYS A 322 -10.81 -5.28 21.94
N ASP A 323 -9.85 -4.68 22.63
CA ASP A 323 -9.73 -3.23 22.70
C ASP A 323 -9.55 -2.67 21.29
N VAL A 324 -10.34 -1.62 20.97
CA VAL A 324 -10.32 -0.95 19.68
C VAL A 324 -8.91 -0.45 19.31
N LYS A 325 -8.11 -0.05 20.31
CA LYS A 325 -6.73 0.41 20.11
C LYS A 325 -5.81 -0.71 19.61
N GLU A 326 -5.91 -1.90 20.19
CA GLU A 326 -5.15 -3.08 19.73
C GLU A 326 -5.53 -3.47 18.30
N CYS A 327 -6.82 -3.41 17.96
CA CYS A 327 -7.30 -3.70 16.60
C CYS A 327 -6.80 -2.68 15.56
N MET A 328 -6.59 -1.41 15.95
CA MET A 328 -6.03 -0.39 15.07
C MET A 328 -4.53 -0.59 14.81
N GLU A 329 -3.79 -1.23 15.70
CA GLU A 329 -2.35 -1.49 15.55
C GLU A 329 -2.07 -2.78 14.75
N GLU A 330 -2.93 -3.79 14.85
CA GLU A 330 -2.72 -5.10 14.22
C GLU A 330 -3.22 -5.20 12.76
N GLY A 331 -4.21 -4.40 12.33
CA GLY A 331 -4.87 -4.53 11.03
C GLY A 331 -4.40 -3.53 9.96
N SER A 332 -4.04 -4.00 8.75
CA SER A 332 -3.70 -3.13 7.61
C SER A 332 -4.88 -2.23 7.18
N GLY A 333 -6.10 -2.72 7.25
CA GLY A 333 -7.31 -2.02 6.83
C GLY A 333 -7.62 -0.77 7.66
N LEU A 334 -7.59 -0.88 8.98
CA LEU A 334 -7.81 0.27 9.87
C LEU A 334 -6.67 1.29 9.77
N ARG A 335 -5.43 0.87 9.49
CA ARG A 335 -4.32 1.80 9.19
C ARG A 335 -4.57 2.61 7.92
N ASN A 336 -5.12 1.99 6.88
CA ASN A 336 -5.48 2.68 5.63
C ASN A 336 -6.58 3.73 5.86
N ILE A 337 -7.58 3.42 6.70
CA ILE A 337 -8.60 4.39 7.12
C ILE A 337 -7.94 5.52 7.91
N GLN A 338 -7.05 5.20 8.85
CA GLN A 338 -6.37 6.20 9.70
C GLN A 338 -5.52 7.18 8.87
N SER A 339 -4.82 6.72 7.83
CA SER A 339 -4.05 7.60 6.93
C SER A 339 -4.95 8.62 6.24
N ARG A 340 -6.12 8.19 5.74
CA ARG A 340 -7.10 9.11 5.12
C ARG A 340 -7.71 10.07 6.14
N ILE A 341 -8.04 9.59 7.34
CA ILE A 341 -8.55 10.44 8.43
C ILE A 341 -7.53 11.52 8.77
N ASN A 342 -6.27 11.15 8.92
CA ASN A 342 -5.21 12.09 9.27
C ASN A 342 -4.97 13.13 8.14
N PHE A 343 -5.05 12.71 6.87
CA PHE A 343 -4.93 13.61 5.73
C PHE A 343 -6.03 14.68 5.71
N TYR A 344 -7.28 14.29 5.98
CA TYR A 344 -8.44 15.20 6.00
C TYR A 344 -8.73 15.77 7.39
N ASN A 345 -7.76 15.84 8.30
CA ASN A 345 -7.93 16.35 9.68
C ASN A 345 -9.16 15.79 10.38
N GLY A 346 -9.45 14.53 10.13
CA GLY A 346 -10.68 13.87 10.56
C GLY A 346 -10.55 13.18 11.91
N ILE A 347 -11.66 12.56 12.31
CA ILE A 347 -11.78 11.81 13.56
C ILE A 347 -12.52 10.50 13.29
N ILE A 348 -12.10 9.41 13.95
CA ILE A 348 -12.83 8.15 13.99
C ILE A 348 -13.36 7.89 15.40
N LYS A 349 -14.62 7.47 15.49
CA LYS A 349 -15.26 7.02 16.74
C LYS A 349 -15.89 5.65 16.51
N ILE A 350 -15.53 4.70 17.35
CA ILE A 350 -16.05 3.34 17.31
C ILE A 350 -16.83 3.08 18.59
N LYS A 351 -18.09 2.68 18.45
CA LYS A 351 -18.96 2.23 19.55
C LYS A 351 -19.33 0.78 19.28
N THR A 352 -19.03 -0.09 20.20
CA THR A 352 -19.34 -1.52 20.08
C THR A 352 -20.19 -1.97 21.26
N GLN A 353 -21.14 -2.85 20.97
CA GLN A 353 -22.01 -3.52 21.93
C GLN A 353 -22.18 -4.98 21.49
N ASN A 354 -22.73 -5.82 22.37
CA ASN A 354 -23.01 -7.22 22.01
C ASN A 354 -24.05 -7.37 20.86
N THR A 355 -24.67 -6.28 20.45
CA THR A 355 -25.72 -6.23 19.41
C THR A 355 -25.26 -5.50 18.16
N GLY A 356 -23.94 -5.26 18.01
CA GLY A 356 -23.36 -4.66 16.81
C GLY A 356 -22.32 -3.59 17.07
N THR A 357 -21.78 -3.05 15.97
CA THR A 357 -20.77 -1.99 16.00
C THR A 357 -21.24 -0.79 15.18
N THR A 358 -20.95 0.39 15.67
CA THR A 358 -21.09 1.64 14.94
C THR A 358 -19.71 2.28 14.77
N VAL A 359 -19.28 2.49 13.54
CA VAL A 359 -18.08 3.25 13.20
C VAL A 359 -18.51 4.57 12.57
N LEU A 360 -18.11 5.68 13.18
CA LEU A 360 -18.32 7.03 12.66
C LEU A 360 -16.98 7.65 12.31
N VAL A 361 -16.80 7.98 11.05
CA VAL A 361 -15.65 8.74 10.53
C VAL A 361 -16.14 10.13 10.12
N THR A 362 -15.46 11.16 10.60
CA THR A 362 -15.75 12.55 10.25
C THR A 362 -14.50 13.10 9.57
N LEU A 363 -14.64 13.69 8.37
CA LEU A 363 -13.57 14.26 7.58
C LEU A 363 -13.83 15.74 7.35
N GLN A 364 -12.79 16.57 7.39
CA GLN A 364 -12.86 17.98 7.02
C GLN A 364 -12.83 18.11 5.50
N VAL A 365 -13.76 18.89 4.92
CA VAL A 365 -13.73 19.24 3.49
C VAL A 365 -12.64 20.29 3.31
N ILE A 366 -11.62 19.94 2.53
CA ILE A 366 -10.48 20.80 2.20
C ILE A 366 -10.73 21.41 0.82
#